data_03517505276622564a3448cfc8200af3
#
_entry.id   03517505276622564a3448cfc8200af3
#
_cell.length_a   1.000
_cell.length_b   1.000
_cell.length_c   1.000
_cell.angle_alpha   90.00
_cell.angle_beta   90.00
_cell.angle_gamma   90.00
#
_symmetry.space_group_name_H-M   'P 1'
#
loop_
_entity.id
_entity.type
_entity.pdbx_description
1 polymer ?
#
loop_
_entity_poly.entity_id
_entity_poly.type
_entity_poly.pdbx_seq_one_letter_code
_entity_poly.pdbx_strand_id
1 'polypeptide(L)'
;FFRAGLEFETGNISSAHRSMNKLCVGIKKGELDLAMLMMPIKKMSFYLTDRVSNYEELEPYFLLLDEVPFIVFGFDAEEYSADAPLLPKGKDGMSPRTIRKWQSK
;
A
#
# COMPACT_ATOMS: atom_id res chain seq x y z
N PHE A 1 27.63 4.06 -6.14
CA PHE A 1 26.81 4.06 -4.93
C PHE A 1 25.36 3.76 -5.33
N PHE A 2 24.81 2.77 -4.70
CA PHE A 2 23.48 2.23 -5.05
C PHE A 2 22.39 2.95 -4.24
N ARG A 3 21.36 3.44 -4.92
CA ARG A 3 20.26 4.17 -4.30
C ARG A 3 18.93 3.45 -4.53
N ALA A 4 18.31 3.03 -3.46
CA ALA A 4 17.00 2.38 -3.52
C ALA A 4 15.95 3.30 -2.88
N GLY A 5 14.80 3.42 -3.53
CA GLY A 5 13.67 4.17 -3.01
C GLY A 5 12.59 3.21 -2.56
N LEU A 6 12.01 3.45 -1.38
CA LEU A 6 10.93 2.64 -0.84
C LEU A 6 9.77 3.54 -0.43
N GLU A 7 8.58 3.20 -0.90
CA GLU A 7 7.33 3.82 -0.45
C GLU A 7 6.48 2.74 0.22
N PHE A 8 5.95 3.07 1.38
CA PHE A 8 4.99 2.23 2.09
C PHE A 8 3.61 2.85 1.91
N GLU A 9 2.78 2.24 1.06
CA GLU A 9 1.54 2.85 0.63
C GLU A 9 0.33 2.26 1.35
N THR A 10 -0.36 3.10 2.13
CA THR A 10 -1.61 2.73 2.81
C THR A 10 -2.73 3.73 2.52
N GLY A 11 -2.55 4.58 1.52
CA GLY A 11 -3.57 5.52 1.07
C GLY A 11 -4.53 4.90 0.06
N ASN A 12 -5.36 5.75 -0.56
CA ASN A 12 -6.31 5.30 -1.57
C ASN A 12 -5.60 4.96 -2.88
N ILE A 13 -6.37 4.47 -3.87
CA ILE A 13 -5.78 4.05 -5.15
C ILE A 13 -5.08 5.19 -5.90
N SER A 14 -5.60 6.42 -5.79
CA SER A 14 -4.95 7.56 -6.43
C SER A 14 -3.58 7.82 -5.82
N SER A 15 -3.45 7.67 -4.50
CA SER A 15 -2.17 7.79 -3.82
C SER A 15 -1.20 6.68 -4.23
N ALA A 16 -1.71 5.46 -4.43
CA ALA A 16 -0.90 4.34 -4.88
C ALA A 16 -0.32 4.61 -6.28
N HIS A 17 -1.13 5.10 -7.20
CA HIS A 17 -0.66 5.48 -8.53
C HIS A 17 0.37 6.59 -8.47
N ARG A 18 0.16 7.58 -7.60
CA ARG A 18 1.11 8.68 -7.42
C ARG A 18 2.46 8.17 -6.90
N SER A 19 2.43 7.28 -5.92
CA SER A 19 3.64 6.69 -5.37
C SER A 19 4.39 5.89 -6.43
N MET A 20 3.69 5.08 -7.20
CA MET A 20 4.28 4.31 -8.30
C MET A 20 4.92 5.23 -9.34
N ASN A 21 4.19 6.25 -9.76
CA ASN A 21 4.68 7.20 -10.76
C ASN A 21 5.89 7.99 -10.26
N LYS A 22 5.84 8.43 -9.01
CA LYS A 22 6.95 9.16 -8.39
C LYS A 22 8.23 8.32 -8.37
N LEU A 23 8.11 7.05 -8.00
CA LEU A 23 9.26 6.15 -7.99
C LEU A 23 9.80 5.91 -9.41
N CYS A 24 8.91 5.74 -10.38
CA CYS A 24 9.31 5.58 -11.78
C CYS A 24 10.07 6.82 -12.30
N VAL A 25 9.60 8.01 -11.95
CA VAL A 25 10.26 9.25 -12.33
C VAL A 25 11.66 9.29 -11.70
N GLY A 26 11.80 8.87 -10.45
CA GLY A 26 13.11 8.80 -9.79
C GLY A 26 14.09 7.90 -10.54
N ILE A 27 13.61 6.74 -11.00
CA ILE A 27 14.42 5.83 -11.83
C ILE A 27 14.79 6.50 -13.16
N LYS A 28 13.82 7.06 -13.85
CA LYS A 28 14.03 7.66 -15.18
C LYS A 28 14.97 8.85 -15.14
N LYS A 29 14.95 9.59 -14.05
CA LYS A 29 15.87 10.74 -13.86
C LYS A 29 17.25 10.33 -13.38
N GLY A 30 17.46 9.05 -13.10
CA GLY A 30 18.73 8.58 -12.58
C GLY A 30 18.97 8.92 -11.11
N GLU A 31 17.92 9.25 -10.38
CA GLU A 31 17.97 9.54 -8.95
C GLU A 31 17.93 8.27 -8.11
N LEU A 32 17.35 7.20 -8.66
CA LEU A 32 17.22 5.89 -8.02
C LEU A 32 17.71 4.80 -8.95
N ASP A 33 18.31 3.77 -8.36
CA ASP A 33 18.76 2.58 -9.07
C ASP A 33 17.75 1.44 -8.93
N LEU A 34 16.93 1.47 -7.86
CA LEU A 34 15.88 0.49 -7.62
C LEU A 34 14.73 1.18 -6.90
N ALA A 35 13.52 0.86 -7.28
CA ALA A 35 12.31 1.35 -6.61
C ALA A 35 11.54 0.19 -6.00
N MET A 36 10.99 0.41 -4.82
CA MET A 36 10.19 -0.58 -4.11
C MET A 36 8.92 0.08 -3.59
N LEU A 37 7.79 -0.60 -3.79
CA LEU A 37 6.50 -0.15 -3.30
C LEU A 37 5.89 -1.27 -2.47
N MET A 38 5.56 -0.99 -1.22
CA MET A 38 4.90 -1.94 -0.34
C MET A 38 3.46 -1.50 -0.10
N MET A 39 2.52 -2.41 -0.26
CA MET A 39 1.11 -2.12 -0.05
C MET A 39 0.38 -3.37 0.41
N PRO A 40 -0.76 -3.22 1.10
CA PRO A 40 -1.48 -4.40 1.57
C PRO A 40 -2.10 -5.18 0.41
N ILE A 41 -2.23 -6.49 0.57
CA ILE A 41 -3.06 -7.29 -0.32
C ILE A 41 -4.52 -6.96 -0.02
N LYS A 42 -5.41 -7.31 -0.95
CA LYS A 42 -6.83 -6.99 -0.85
C LYS A 42 -7.45 -7.45 0.48
N LYS A 43 -7.17 -8.69 0.88
CA LYS A 43 -7.68 -9.24 2.13
C LYS A 43 -7.28 -8.39 3.34
N MET A 44 -6.00 -8.00 3.38
CA MET A 44 -5.48 -7.19 4.47
C MET A 44 -6.07 -5.78 4.48
N SER A 45 -6.34 -5.22 3.30
CA SER A 45 -6.80 -3.84 3.18
C SER A 45 -8.13 -3.60 3.89
N PHE A 46 -8.97 -4.61 4.03
CA PHE A 46 -10.26 -4.49 4.72
C PHE A 46 -10.11 -4.25 6.23
N TYR A 47 -8.94 -4.53 6.78
CA TYR A 47 -8.65 -4.36 8.21
C TYR A 47 -7.90 -3.06 8.50
N LEU A 48 -7.69 -2.25 7.49
CA LEU A 48 -7.03 -0.95 7.62
C LEU A 48 -8.06 0.18 7.55
N THR A 49 -7.70 1.32 7.00
CA THR A 49 -8.64 2.44 6.87
C THR A 49 -9.60 2.22 5.72
N ASP A 50 -10.68 3.03 5.68
CA ASP A 50 -11.59 3.01 4.54
C ASP A 50 -10.86 3.36 3.25
N ARG A 51 -11.19 2.64 2.17
CA ARG A 51 -10.70 2.90 0.82
C ARG A 51 -9.19 2.79 0.66
N VAL A 52 -8.54 2.03 1.53
CA VAL A 52 -7.12 1.76 1.33
C VAL A 52 -6.96 0.96 0.04
N SER A 53 -5.97 1.33 -0.75
CA SER A 53 -5.64 0.61 -1.98
C SER A 53 -4.99 -0.73 -1.64
N ASN A 54 -4.99 -1.64 -2.60
CA ASN A 54 -4.42 -2.96 -2.40
C ASN A 54 -3.65 -3.42 -3.64
N TYR A 55 -2.81 -4.42 -3.43
CA TYR A 55 -1.94 -4.97 -4.45
C TYR A 55 -2.72 -5.40 -5.71
N GLU A 56 -3.82 -6.13 -5.53
CA GLU A 56 -4.61 -6.67 -6.65
C GLU A 56 -5.24 -5.55 -7.47
N GLU A 57 -5.59 -4.43 -6.84
CA GLU A 57 -6.16 -3.27 -7.52
C GLU A 57 -5.13 -2.57 -8.39
N LEU A 58 -3.87 -2.55 -7.97
CA LEU A 58 -2.79 -1.90 -8.72
C LEU A 58 -2.15 -2.84 -9.76
N GLU A 59 -2.29 -4.15 -9.57
CA GLU A 59 -1.62 -5.16 -10.39
C GLU A 59 -1.80 -4.97 -11.91
N PRO A 60 -3.00 -4.61 -12.42
CA PRO A 60 -3.16 -4.41 -13.86
C PRO A 60 -2.24 -3.34 -14.46
N TYR A 61 -1.73 -2.44 -13.64
CA TYR A 61 -0.87 -1.36 -14.07
C TYR A 61 0.62 -1.71 -14.01
N PHE A 62 0.96 -2.90 -13.52
CA PHE A 62 2.36 -3.32 -13.41
C PHE A 62 3.01 -3.49 -14.79
N LEU A 63 2.21 -3.66 -15.85
CA LEU A 63 2.74 -3.70 -17.19
C LEU A 63 3.49 -2.42 -17.56
N LEU A 64 3.15 -1.29 -16.91
CA LEU A 64 3.85 -0.03 -17.15
C LEU A 64 5.25 -0.02 -16.53
N LEU A 65 5.55 -1.00 -15.69
CA LEU A 65 6.84 -1.13 -15.02
C LEU A 65 7.82 -2.02 -15.78
N ASP A 66 7.44 -2.45 -16.98
CA ASP A 66 8.30 -3.32 -17.81
C ASP A 66 9.63 -2.60 -18.06
N GLU A 67 10.73 -3.34 -17.89
CA GLU A 67 12.09 -2.84 -18.02
C GLU A 67 12.47 -1.76 -17.00
N VAL A 68 11.61 -1.48 -16.02
CA VAL A 68 11.94 -0.58 -14.91
C VAL A 68 12.37 -1.44 -13.71
N PRO A 69 13.51 -1.13 -13.05
CA PRO A 69 13.92 -1.87 -11.86
C PRO A 69 13.03 -1.52 -10.67
N PHE A 70 11.87 -2.16 -10.64
CA PHE A 70 10.79 -1.85 -9.69
C PHE A 70 10.26 -3.15 -9.10
N ILE A 71 10.10 -3.19 -7.78
CA ILE A 71 9.53 -4.33 -7.08
C ILE A 71 8.29 -3.85 -6.31
N VAL A 72 7.18 -4.55 -6.47
CA VAL A 72 5.98 -4.28 -5.69
C VAL A 72 5.76 -5.45 -4.74
N PHE A 73 5.64 -5.13 -3.45
CA PHE A 73 5.41 -6.10 -2.40
C PHE A 73 3.98 -5.97 -1.90
N GLY A 74 3.25 -7.09 -1.92
CA GLY A 74 1.96 -7.17 -1.24
C GLY A 74 2.18 -7.77 0.14
N PHE A 75 1.73 -7.09 1.20
CA PHE A 75 1.88 -7.63 2.55
C PHE A 75 0.54 -8.06 3.12
N ASP A 76 0.59 -9.04 4.01
CA ASP A 76 -0.57 -9.60 4.69
C ASP A 76 -0.27 -9.68 6.18
N ALA A 77 -1.30 -9.93 6.98
CA ALA A 77 -1.14 -10.19 8.40
C ALA A 77 -0.71 -11.64 8.60
N GLU A 78 0.07 -11.89 9.64
CA GLU A 78 0.45 -13.25 10.01
C GLU A 78 -0.76 -14.04 10.50
N GLU A 79 -1.72 -13.34 11.12
CA GLU A 79 -2.89 -13.97 11.71
C GLU A 79 -4.07 -13.01 11.67
N TYR A 80 -5.26 -13.55 11.45
CA TYR A 80 -6.53 -12.84 11.54
C TYR A 80 -7.32 -13.44 12.69
N SER A 81 -7.77 -12.60 13.62
CA SER A 81 -8.51 -13.05 14.79
C SER A 81 -9.67 -12.12 15.07
N ALA A 82 -10.84 -12.72 15.38
CA ALA A 82 -12.02 -11.97 15.81
C ALA A 82 -11.81 -11.33 17.18
N ASP A 83 -10.87 -11.88 17.96
CA ASP A 83 -10.58 -11.41 19.32
C ASP A 83 -9.50 -10.33 19.36
N ALA A 84 -8.92 -9.99 18.22
CA ALA A 84 -7.91 -8.95 18.16
C ALA A 84 -8.52 -7.60 18.57
N PRO A 85 -7.85 -6.84 19.44
CA PRO A 85 -8.37 -5.53 19.83
C PRO A 85 -8.34 -4.57 18.62
N LEU A 86 -9.38 -3.74 18.54
CA LEU A 86 -9.41 -2.70 17.53
C LEU A 86 -8.40 -1.62 17.89
N LEU A 87 -7.69 -1.14 16.89
CA LEU A 87 -6.76 -0.03 17.10
C LEU A 87 -7.55 1.26 17.35
N PRO A 88 -7.13 2.07 18.31
CA PRO A 88 -7.77 3.37 18.50
C PRO A 88 -7.53 4.24 17.26
N LYS A 89 -8.46 5.16 17.01
CA LYS A 89 -8.30 6.10 15.91
C LYS A 89 -7.07 6.96 16.19
N GLY A 90 -6.08 6.84 15.33
CA GLY A 90 -4.93 7.72 15.34
C GLY A 90 -5.09 8.80 14.29
N LYS A 91 -4.05 9.61 14.13
CA LYS A 91 -4.02 10.67 13.14
C LYS A 91 -4.17 10.11 11.72
N ASP A 92 -3.54 8.97 11.48
CA ASP A 92 -3.59 8.25 10.20
C ASP A 92 -4.21 6.86 10.38
N GLY A 93 -5.00 6.69 11.44
CA GLY A 93 -5.60 5.40 11.75
C GLY A 93 -6.99 5.26 11.17
N MET A 94 -7.70 4.24 11.67
CA MET A 94 -9.06 3.94 11.23
C MET A 94 -10.03 5.05 11.60
N SER A 95 -10.95 5.34 10.67
CA SER A 95 -12.02 6.29 10.94
C SER A 95 -13.01 5.70 11.97
N PRO A 96 -13.75 6.54 12.70
CA PRO A 96 -14.81 6.06 13.59
C PRO A 96 -15.85 5.20 12.87
N ARG A 97 -16.10 5.51 11.58
CA ARG A 97 -17.02 4.73 10.76
C ARG A 97 -16.51 3.32 10.53
N THR A 98 -15.23 3.17 10.23
CA THR A 98 -14.60 1.86 10.02
C THR A 98 -14.64 1.05 11.31
N ILE A 99 -14.34 1.68 12.44
CA ILE A 99 -14.37 1.02 13.75
C ILE A 99 -15.78 0.51 14.04
N ARG A 100 -16.80 1.34 13.84
CA ARG A 100 -18.18 0.96 14.07
C ARG A 100 -18.60 -0.20 13.17
N LYS A 101 -18.20 -0.17 11.91
CA LYS A 101 -18.46 -1.23 10.94
C LYS A 101 -17.89 -2.56 11.41
N TRP A 102 -16.70 -2.54 11.97
CA TRP A 102 -16.06 -3.76 12.48
C TRP A 102 -16.72 -4.26 13.75
N GLN A 103 -17.11 -3.36 14.64
CA GLN A 103 -17.79 -3.73 15.89
C GLN A 103 -19.17 -4.35 15.65
N SER A 104 -19.80 -4.05 14.52
CA SER A 104 -21.12 -4.59 14.19
C SER A 104 -21.08 -5.94 13.49
N LYS A 105 -19.91 -6.49 13.23
CA LYS A 105 -19.72 -7.79 12.57
C LYS A 105 -19.65 -8.94 13.55
#